data_affbb9b0ba5dd3c8d475d09834263e3d
#
_entry.id   affbb9b0ba5dd3c8d475d09834263e3d
#
_cell.length_a   1.000
_cell.length_b   1.000
_cell.length_c   1.000
_cell.angle_alpha   90.00
_cell.angle_beta   90.00
_cell.angle_gamma   90.00
#
_symmetry.space_group_name_H-M   'P 1'
#
loop_
_entity.id
_entity.type
_entity.pdbx_description
1 polymer ?
#
loop_
_entity_poly.entity_id
_entity_poly.type
_entity_poly.pdbx_seq_one_letter_code
_entity_poly.pdbx_strand_id
1 'polypeptide(L)'
;MTPRSLAKWKEQFTFLDAAERDFDGLPAAVQRAFIEKFPEFSRHPWRATATLDVAPLRDMPGRWRLKVAGGHRAVYRELQGRPDFEMFETRAQVYDRLRRYLESRS
;
A
#
# COMPACT_ATOMS: atom_id res chain seq x y z
N MET A 1 -5.94 -0.70 22.67
CA MET A 1 -5.21 -1.02 21.85
C MET A 1 -5.58 -1.00 20.51
N THR A 2 -5.00 -0.57 19.57
CA THR A 2 -5.52 -0.55 18.32
C THR A 2 -4.67 -1.26 17.35
N PRO A 3 -4.98 -2.49 17.10
CA PRO A 3 -4.23 -3.30 16.19
C PRO A 3 -4.27 -2.78 14.75
N ARG A 4 -5.06 -1.76 14.49
CA ARG A 4 -5.18 -1.23 13.14
C ARG A 4 -4.32 0.00 12.88
N SER A 5 -3.36 0.26 13.76
CA SER A 5 -2.50 1.42 13.61
C SER A 5 -1.32 1.12 12.69
N LEU A 6 -0.94 2.08 11.86
CA LEU A 6 0.26 1.97 11.04
C LEU A 6 1.53 2.28 11.82
N ALA A 7 1.40 2.85 13.02
CA ALA A 7 2.57 3.34 13.76
C ALA A 7 3.61 2.27 13.98
N LYS A 8 3.16 1.06 14.27
CA LYS A 8 4.05 -0.07 14.51
C LYS A 8 4.93 -0.40 13.32
N TRP A 9 4.46 -0.07 12.09
CA TRP A 9 5.16 -0.47 10.89
C TRP A 9 6.06 0.61 10.30
N LYS A 10 6.12 1.78 10.93
CA LYS A 10 6.92 2.88 10.41
C LYS A 10 8.41 2.66 10.53
N GLU A 11 8.84 1.64 11.26
CA GLU A 11 10.26 1.28 11.30
C GLU A 11 10.67 0.48 10.07
N GLN A 12 9.72 -0.17 9.42
CA GLN A 12 10.02 -1.01 8.27
C GLN A 12 9.56 -0.41 6.96
N PHE A 13 8.51 0.38 7.00
CA PHE A 13 7.92 1.01 5.81
C PHE A 13 7.83 2.51 6.04
N THR A 14 7.80 3.28 4.96
CA THR A 14 7.43 4.68 5.05
C THR A 14 6.05 4.87 4.45
N PHE A 15 5.39 5.95 4.83
CA PHE A 15 4.04 6.27 4.38
C PHE A 15 3.96 7.76 4.12
N LEU A 16 3.53 8.14 2.91
CA LEU A 16 3.21 9.54 2.67
C LEU A 16 2.03 9.94 3.54
N ASP A 17 1.93 11.22 3.87
CA ASP A 17 0.82 11.72 4.65
C ASP A 17 -0.52 11.37 4.01
N ALA A 18 -0.61 11.45 2.68
CA ALA A 18 -1.82 11.08 1.97
C ALA A 18 -2.17 9.60 2.17
N ALA A 19 -1.15 8.74 2.20
CA ALA A 19 -1.39 7.31 2.43
C ALA A 19 -1.93 7.06 3.83
N GLU A 20 -1.40 7.77 4.83
CA GLU A 20 -1.91 7.60 6.19
C GLU A 20 -3.38 8.05 6.29
N ARG A 21 -3.71 9.15 5.63
CA ARG A 21 -5.11 9.62 5.61
C ARG A 21 -6.02 8.62 4.91
N ASP A 22 -5.55 8.05 3.78
CA ASP A 22 -6.31 7.04 3.08
C ASP A 22 -6.57 5.84 3.99
N PHE A 23 -5.53 5.38 4.68
CA PHE A 23 -5.67 4.22 5.55
C PHE A 23 -6.68 4.49 6.67
N ASP A 24 -6.59 5.66 7.29
CA ASP A 24 -7.50 6.02 8.37
C ASP A 24 -8.95 6.06 7.91
N GLY A 25 -9.19 6.34 6.64
CA GLY A 25 -10.52 6.37 6.07
C GLY A 25 -11.06 5.02 5.60
N LEU A 26 -10.24 3.97 5.64
CA LEU A 26 -10.70 2.65 5.22
C LEU A 26 -11.60 2.01 6.27
N PRO A 27 -12.54 1.15 5.86
CA PRO A 27 -13.32 0.39 6.83
C PRO A 27 -12.39 -0.43 7.74
N ALA A 28 -12.81 -0.63 8.98
CA ALA A 28 -12.00 -1.32 9.96
C ALA A 28 -11.54 -2.71 9.50
N ALA A 29 -12.41 -3.44 8.81
CA ALA A 29 -12.07 -4.77 8.33
C ALA A 29 -10.96 -4.72 7.29
N VAL A 30 -10.94 -3.67 6.45
CA VAL A 30 -9.92 -3.51 5.43
C VAL A 30 -8.59 -3.11 6.07
N GLN A 31 -8.64 -2.20 7.04
CA GLN A 31 -7.43 -1.85 7.79
C GLN A 31 -6.81 -3.09 8.41
N ARG A 32 -7.63 -3.93 9.01
CA ARG A 32 -7.15 -5.16 9.63
C ARG A 32 -6.54 -6.10 8.60
N ALA A 33 -7.15 -6.17 7.42
CA ALA A 33 -6.63 -7.04 6.36
C ALA A 33 -5.22 -6.64 5.93
N PHE A 34 -4.97 -5.32 5.79
CA PHE A 34 -3.63 -4.86 5.48
C PHE A 34 -2.64 -5.17 6.62
N ILE A 35 -3.03 -4.85 7.85
CA ILE A 35 -2.15 -5.07 8.99
C ILE A 35 -1.78 -6.56 9.12
N GLU A 36 -2.73 -7.45 8.84
CA GLU A 36 -2.47 -8.89 8.93
C GLU A 36 -1.49 -9.37 7.86
N LYS A 37 -1.42 -8.68 6.73
CA LYS A 37 -0.48 -9.06 5.67
C LYS A 37 0.91 -8.48 5.86
N PHE A 38 1.06 -7.43 6.64
CA PHE A 38 2.34 -6.74 6.76
C PHE A 38 3.48 -7.63 7.25
N PRO A 39 3.29 -8.57 8.19
CA PRO A 39 4.43 -9.43 8.58
C PRO A 39 4.99 -10.22 7.41
N GLU A 40 4.15 -10.83 6.60
CA GLU A 40 4.61 -11.56 5.43
C GLU A 40 5.12 -10.61 4.37
N PHE A 41 4.41 -9.50 4.16
CA PHE A 41 4.81 -8.50 3.18
C PHE A 41 6.20 -7.95 3.49
N SER A 42 6.53 -7.74 4.76
CA SER A 42 7.84 -7.20 5.12
C SER A 42 8.97 -8.11 4.70
N ARG A 43 8.71 -9.41 4.57
CA ARG A 43 9.73 -10.36 4.14
C ARG A 43 9.79 -10.50 2.63
N HIS A 44 8.72 -10.16 1.92
CA HIS A 44 8.64 -10.35 0.47
C HIS A 44 7.94 -9.16 -0.20
N PRO A 45 8.47 -7.95 -0.08
CA PRO A 45 7.73 -6.78 -0.58
C PRO A 45 7.74 -6.65 -2.10
N TRP A 46 8.58 -7.45 -2.78
CA TRP A 46 8.75 -7.29 -4.21
C TRP A 46 8.31 -8.50 -5.01
N ARG A 47 7.57 -9.43 -4.40
CA ARG A 47 7.09 -10.59 -5.15
C ARG A 47 5.87 -11.22 -4.47
N ALA A 48 5.03 -11.84 -5.29
CA ALA A 48 3.87 -12.56 -4.78
C ALA A 48 4.30 -13.88 -4.14
N THR A 49 3.50 -14.32 -3.17
CA THR A 49 3.62 -15.66 -2.60
C THR A 49 2.25 -16.32 -2.66
N ALA A 50 2.12 -17.53 -2.13
CA ALA A 50 0.84 -18.24 -2.14
C ALA A 50 -0.25 -17.47 -1.39
N THR A 51 0.13 -16.64 -0.41
CA THR A 51 -0.81 -15.92 0.44
C THR A 51 -0.64 -14.40 0.36
N LEU A 52 0.21 -13.91 -0.55
CA LEU A 52 0.52 -12.49 -0.65
C LEU A 52 0.40 -12.04 -2.10
N ASP A 53 -0.52 -11.14 -2.38
CA ASP A 53 -0.79 -10.67 -3.73
C ASP A 53 -0.07 -9.35 -3.99
N VAL A 54 1.16 -9.45 -4.48
CA VAL A 54 2.03 -8.31 -4.78
C VAL A 54 2.41 -8.38 -6.25
N ALA A 55 2.38 -7.24 -6.94
CA ALA A 55 2.78 -7.18 -8.34
C ALA A 55 3.19 -5.77 -8.71
N PRO A 56 4.08 -5.63 -9.71
CA PRO A 56 4.39 -4.30 -10.24
C PRO A 56 3.20 -3.77 -11.03
N LEU A 57 3.07 -2.45 -11.07
CA LEU A 57 2.05 -1.80 -11.88
C LEU A 57 2.56 -1.65 -13.31
N ARG A 58 1.77 -2.11 -14.28
CA ARG A 58 2.19 -2.06 -15.67
C ARG A 58 2.37 -0.65 -16.20
N ASP A 59 1.42 0.22 -15.85
CA ASP A 59 1.36 1.55 -16.42
C ASP A 59 2.14 2.57 -15.64
N MET A 60 2.78 2.17 -14.57
CA MET A 60 3.50 3.09 -13.69
C MET A 60 4.80 2.45 -13.26
N PRO A 61 5.84 2.57 -14.08
CA PRO A 61 7.14 1.97 -13.76
C PRO A 61 7.64 2.42 -12.40
N GLY A 62 8.19 1.48 -11.64
CA GLY A 62 8.70 1.78 -10.32
C GLY A 62 7.65 1.73 -9.23
N ARG A 63 6.38 1.44 -9.57
CA ARG A 63 5.34 1.29 -8.57
C ARG A 63 4.88 -0.14 -8.50
N TRP A 64 4.46 -0.52 -7.31
CA TRP A 64 4.00 -1.86 -6.97
C TRP A 64 2.66 -1.76 -6.26
N ARG A 65 1.93 -2.86 -6.22
CA ARG A 65 0.69 -2.91 -5.46
C ARG A 65 0.67 -4.10 -4.53
N LEU A 66 0.07 -3.91 -3.36
CA LEU A 66 -0.31 -4.97 -2.44
C LEU A 66 -1.83 -5.00 -2.40
N LYS A 67 -2.42 -6.14 -2.75
CA LYS A 67 -3.87 -6.28 -2.81
C LYS A 67 -4.35 -7.15 -1.65
N VAL A 68 -5.43 -6.73 -1.02
CA VAL A 68 -6.07 -7.52 0.04
C VAL A 68 -7.52 -7.76 -0.36
N ALA A 69 -8.22 -8.55 0.45
CA ALA A 69 -9.60 -8.96 0.17
C ALA A 69 -10.50 -7.77 -0.14
N GLY A 70 -11.48 -7.98 -1.00
CA GLY A 70 -12.44 -6.95 -1.33
C GLY A 70 -11.99 -5.99 -2.41
N GLY A 71 -10.83 -6.25 -3.04
CA GLY A 71 -10.34 -5.41 -4.12
C GLY A 71 -9.63 -4.15 -3.67
N HIS A 72 -9.33 -4.05 -2.39
CA HIS A 72 -8.57 -2.91 -1.87
C HIS A 72 -7.10 -3.08 -2.15
N ARG A 73 -6.44 -2.01 -2.53
CA ARG A 73 -5.03 -2.04 -2.92
C ARG A 73 -4.27 -0.93 -2.24
N ALA A 74 -2.98 -1.21 -1.99
CA ALA A 74 -2.04 -0.20 -1.56
C ALA A 74 -0.99 -0.09 -2.65
N VAL A 75 -0.61 1.15 -2.99
CA VAL A 75 0.43 1.39 -4.00
C VAL A 75 1.66 1.89 -3.26
N TYR A 76 2.80 1.33 -3.61
CA TYR A 76 4.06 1.68 -2.96
C TYR A 76 5.20 1.63 -3.98
N ARG A 77 6.29 2.29 -3.62
CA ARG A 77 7.52 2.27 -4.41
C ARG A 77 8.67 1.88 -3.50
N GLU A 78 9.81 1.61 -4.11
CA GLU A 78 11.00 1.37 -3.32
C GLU A 78 11.66 2.70 -2.99
N LEU A 79 11.99 2.91 -1.71
CA LEU A 79 12.69 4.09 -1.27
C LEU A 79 13.74 3.64 -0.28
N GLN A 80 15.00 3.75 -0.66
CA GLN A 80 16.13 3.34 0.18
C GLN A 80 16.00 1.89 0.63
N GLY A 81 15.56 1.03 -0.28
CA GLY A 81 15.44 -0.40 -0.02
C GLY A 81 14.18 -0.82 0.71
N ARG A 82 13.29 0.11 1.02
CA ARG A 82 12.08 -0.19 1.78
C ARG A 82 10.83 0.25 1.02
N PRO A 83 9.70 -0.38 1.28
CA PRO A 83 8.43 0.09 0.72
C PRO A 83 8.06 1.47 1.25
N ASP A 84 7.67 2.35 0.34
CA ASP A 84 7.16 3.68 0.66
C ASP A 84 5.73 3.73 0.13
N PHE A 85 4.75 3.68 1.03
CA PHE A 85 3.34 3.62 0.63
C PHE A 85 2.85 5.00 0.24
N GLU A 86 2.21 5.07 -0.92
CA GLU A 86 1.71 6.32 -1.46
C GLU A 86 0.19 6.44 -1.37
N MET A 87 -0.53 5.31 -1.47
CA MET A 87 -2.00 5.33 -1.46
C MET A 87 -2.56 4.03 -0.94
N PHE A 88 -3.72 4.11 -0.28
CA PHE A 88 -4.58 2.97 0.05
C PHE A 88 -5.96 3.28 -0.50
N GLU A 89 -6.42 2.52 -1.49
CA GLU A 89 -7.70 2.81 -2.12
C GLU A 89 -8.36 1.56 -2.67
N THR A 90 -9.59 1.69 -3.10
CA THR A 90 -10.20 0.68 -3.91
C THR A 90 -9.56 0.68 -5.29
N ARG A 91 -9.72 -0.42 -6.01
CA ARG A 91 -9.00 -0.65 -7.26
C ARG A 91 -9.14 0.50 -8.27
N ALA A 92 -10.36 0.93 -8.52
CA ALA A 92 -10.59 1.92 -9.57
C ALA A 92 -10.01 3.28 -9.20
N GLN A 93 -10.14 3.66 -7.93
CA GLN A 93 -9.74 4.98 -7.47
C GLN A 93 -8.22 5.14 -7.39
N VAL A 94 -7.51 4.05 -7.08
CA VAL A 94 -6.06 4.12 -6.93
C VAL A 94 -5.39 4.58 -8.21
N TYR A 95 -5.78 4.00 -9.34
CA TYR A 95 -5.10 4.34 -10.60
C TYR A 95 -5.33 5.77 -11.01
N ASP A 96 -6.56 6.26 -10.87
CA ASP A 96 -6.87 7.64 -11.23
C ASP A 96 -6.17 8.63 -10.33
N ARG A 97 -6.17 8.37 -9.03
CA ARG A 97 -5.54 9.28 -8.08
C ARG A 97 -4.04 9.33 -8.25
N LEU A 98 -3.42 8.17 -8.44
CA LEU A 98 -1.97 8.12 -8.59
C LEU A 98 -1.54 8.80 -9.88
N ARG A 99 -2.30 8.58 -10.96
CA ARG A 99 -1.99 9.23 -12.23
C ARG A 99 -2.04 10.76 -12.09
N ARG A 100 -3.08 11.28 -11.44
CA ARG A 100 -3.20 12.71 -11.23
C ARG A 100 -2.08 13.25 -10.35
N TYR A 101 -1.69 12.48 -9.33
CA TYR A 101 -0.60 12.87 -8.46
C TYR A 101 0.70 12.98 -9.24
N LEU A 102 0.99 12.01 -10.08
CA LEU A 102 2.22 12.03 -10.86
C LEU A 102 2.22 13.16 -11.87
N GLU A 103 1.07 13.44 -12.49
CA GLU A 103 0.94 14.55 -13.43
C GLU A 103 1.16 15.88 -12.76
N SER A 104 0.68 16.04 -11.53
CA SER A 104 0.82 17.31 -10.83
C SER A 104 2.25 17.56 -10.38
N ARG A 105 3.07 16.51 -10.31
CA ARG A 105 4.46 16.67 -9.92
C ARG A 105 5.40 16.95 -11.10
N SER A 106 4.93 16.71 -12.30
CA SER A 106 5.79 16.93 -13.47
C SER A 106 5.73 18.36 -14.02
#